data_96ed39665c9ec5fffdf3b818bbcdfc86
#
_entry.id   96ed39665c9ec5fffdf3b818bbcdfc86
#
_cell.length_a   1.000
_cell.length_b   1.000
_cell.length_c   1.000
_cell.angle_alpha   90.00
_cell.angle_beta   90.00
_cell.angle_gamma   90.00
#
_symmetry.space_group_name_H-M   'P 1'
#
loop_
_entity.id
_entity.type
_entity.pdbx_description
1 polymer ?
#
loop_
_entity_poly.entity_id
_entity_poly.type
_entity_poly.pdbx_seq_one_letter_code
_entity_poly.pdbx_strand_id
1 'polypeptide(L)'
;MSNLHKETQKKFSDSISILYHMKNQVTGKAVPMISEKHYDIVMKNKDKLDAAVLYDRDFQYQYFGFKTLERSYLLKKDGKVVERPQQMLMRVSVGIHGEDIDAAIETYDLLSQKLFTHASPTLFNAATPRPQLSSCFLLTMASDSIEGNLRFKAQ
;
A
#
# COMPACT_ATOMS: atom_id res chain seq x y z
N MET A 1 -18.25 -0.45 7.52
CA MET A 1 -17.86 -0.90 6.17
C MET A 1 -18.73 -0.34 5.05
N SER A 2 -20.05 -0.32 5.17
CA SER A 2 -20.94 0.18 4.11
C SER A 2 -20.64 1.62 3.65
N ASN A 3 -20.21 2.50 4.55
CA ASN A 3 -19.88 3.89 4.19
C ASN A 3 -18.56 3.97 3.39
N LEU A 4 -17.52 3.22 3.78
CA LEU A 4 -16.27 3.17 3.03
C LEU A 4 -16.51 2.71 1.58
N HIS A 5 -17.33 1.68 1.38
CA HIS A 5 -17.66 1.17 0.04
C HIS A 5 -18.47 2.16 -0.80
N LYS A 6 -19.20 3.08 -0.18
CA LYS A 6 -19.91 4.16 -0.90
C LYS A 6 -18.98 5.31 -1.28
N GLU A 7 -17.96 5.57 -0.47
CA GLU A 7 -17.05 6.71 -0.61
C GLU A 7 -15.80 6.40 -1.44
N THR A 8 -15.50 5.11 -1.68
CA THR A 8 -14.29 4.65 -2.38
C THR A 8 -14.59 4.07 -3.76
N GLN A 9 -13.57 4.01 -4.61
CA GLN A 9 -13.70 3.47 -5.95
C GLN A 9 -14.02 1.97 -5.94
N LYS A 10 -14.83 1.55 -6.92
CA LYS A 10 -15.23 0.14 -7.06
C LYS A 10 -14.12 -0.72 -7.66
N LYS A 11 -13.27 -0.14 -8.52
CA LYS A 11 -12.17 -0.83 -9.18
C LYS A 11 -10.85 -0.52 -8.51
N PHE A 12 -9.97 -1.51 -8.45
CA PHE A 12 -8.62 -1.36 -7.93
C PHE A 12 -7.79 -0.38 -8.78
N SER A 13 -7.86 -0.50 -10.10
CA SER A 13 -7.15 0.37 -11.03
C SER A 13 -7.53 1.85 -10.87
N ASP A 14 -8.80 2.16 -10.60
CA ASP A 14 -9.26 3.54 -10.37
C ASP A 14 -8.66 4.13 -9.08
N SER A 15 -8.59 3.34 -8.01
CA SER A 15 -7.96 3.76 -6.75
C SER A 15 -6.47 4.05 -6.92
N ILE A 16 -5.75 3.20 -7.66
CA ILE A 16 -4.34 3.41 -8.01
C ILE A 16 -4.16 4.69 -8.84
N SER A 17 -5.05 4.93 -9.81
CA SER A 17 -5.02 6.16 -10.61
C SER A 17 -5.20 7.43 -9.77
N ILE A 18 -6.13 7.42 -8.81
CA ILE A 18 -6.32 8.55 -7.90
C ILE A 18 -5.06 8.81 -7.06
N LEU A 19 -4.44 7.76 -6.52
CA LEU A 19 -3.24 7.85 -5.68
C LEU A 19 -2.00 8.28 -6.47
N TYR A 20 -1.91 7.92 -7.74
CA TYR A 20 -0.82 8.34 -8.62
C TYR A 20 -0.93 9.80 -9.03
N HIS A 21 -2.13 10.27 -9.41
CA HIS A 21 -2.37 11.64 -9.86
C HIS A 21 -2.62 12.64 -8.72
N MET A 22 -2.16 12.34 -7.50
CA MET A 22 -2.28 13.26 -6.37
C MET A 22 -1.46 14.53 -6.58
N LYS A 23 -2.05 15.66 -6.19
CA LYS A 23 -1.39 16.97 -6.18
C LYS A 23 -1.50 17.58 -4.79
N ASN A 24 -0.46 18.27 -4.37
CA ASN A 24 -0.50 19.08 -3.16
C ASN A 24 -1.48 20.25 -3.38
N GLN A 25 -2.45 20.41 -2.48
CA GLN A 25 -3.51 21.42 -2.60
C GLN A 25 -2.98 22.87 -2.54
N VAL A 26 -1.88 23.10 -1.82
CA VAL A 26 -1.30 24.44 -1.62
C VAL A 26 -0.37 24.80 -2.78
N THR A 27 0.49 23.87 -3.20
CA THR A 27 1.55 24.15 -4.19
C THR A 27 1.18 23.72 -5.61
N GLY A 28 0.12 22.95 -5.80
CA GLY A 28 -0.27 22.36 -7.08
C GLY A 28 0.70 21.32 -7.63
N LYS A 29 1.83 21.05 -6.95
CA LYS A 29 2.84 20.09 -7.39
C LYS A 29 2.32 18.66 -7.27
N ALA A 30 2.74 17.80 -8.21
CA ALA A 30 2.46 16.36 -8.15
C ALA A 30 3.12 15.74 -6.91
N VAL A 31 2.34 14.95 -6.16
CA VAL A 31 2.79 14.21 -4.97
C VAL A 31 2.23 12.79 -5.06
N PRO A 32 2.72 11.97 -6.00
CA PRO A 32 2.19 10.62 -6.18
C PRO A 32 2.48 9.75 -4.96
N MET A 33 1.47 8.98 -4.53
CA MET A 33 1.63 7.95 -3.49
C MET A 33 1.96 6.58 -4.08
N ILE A 34 1.79 6.41 -5.38
CA ILE A 34 2.17 5.20 -6.12
C ILE A 34 3.35 5.55 -7.03
N SER A 35 4.34 4.66 -7.14
CA SER A 35 5.46 4.86 -8.06
C SER A 35 5.00 4.72 -9.51
N GLU A 36 5.64 5.45 -10.43
CA GLU A 36 5.35 5.39 -11.86
C GLU A 36 5.41 3.96 -12.39
N LYS A 37 6.46 3.22 -12.05
CA LYS A 37 6.61 1.82 -12.42
C LYS A 37 5.39 0.97 -12.07
N HIS A 38 4.90 1.07 -10.82
CA HIS A 38 3.76 0.27 -10.38
C HIS A 38 2.44 0.76 -10.98
N TYR A 39 2.31 2.06 -11.20
CA TYR A 39 1.17 2.61 -11.94
C TYR A 39 1.06 2.01 -13.34
N ASP A 40 2.16 1.99 -14.09
CA ASP A 40 2.20 1.43 -15.45
C ASP A 40 1.87 -0.07 -15.46
N ILE A 41 2.44 -0.84 -14.51
CA ILE A 41 2.13 -2.26 -14.37
C ILE A 41 0.64 -2.49 -14.13
N VAL A 42 0.02 -1.72 -13.23
CA VAL A 42 -1.41 -1.85 -12.91
C VAL A 42 -2.26 -1.46 -14.13
N MET A 43 -1.96 -0.34 -14.80
CA MET A 43 -2.74 0.11 -15.95
C MET A 43 -2.66 -0.85 -17.13
N LYS A 44 -1.49 -1.44 -17.37
CA LYS A 44 -1.28 -2.46 -18.41
C LYS A 44 -2.10 -3.74 -18.15
N ASN A 45 -2.31 -4.09 -16.89
CA ASN A 45 -2.96 -5.34 -16.48
C ASN A 45 -4.30 -5.10 -15.74
N LYS A 46 -4.91 -3.92 -15.91
CA LYS A 46 -6.07 -3.47 -15.12
C LYS A 46 -7.23 -4.47 -15.10
N ASP A 47 -7.58 -5.01 -16.25
CA ASP A 47 -8.75 -5.89 -16.36
C ASP A 47 -8.54 -7.19 -15.57
N LYS A 48 -7.34 -7.76 -15.62
CA LYS A 48 -6.96 -8.96 -14.88
C LYS A 48 -6.90 -8.71 -13.36
N LEU A 49 -6.29 -7.60 -12.95
CA LEU A 49 -6.17 -7.23 -11.53
C LEU A 49 -7.53 -6.83 -10.94
N ASP A 50 -8.34 -6.03 -11.66
CA ASP A 50 -9.67 -5.64 -11.20
C ASP A 50 -10.61 -6.83 -11.04
N ALA A 51 -10.52 -7.83 -11.94
CA ALA A 51 -11.30 -9.05 -11.86
C ALA A 51 -10.87 -9.98 -10.71
N ALA A 52 -9.60 -9.94 -10.32
CA ALA A 52 -9.07 -10.79 -9.24
C ALA A 52 -9.46 -10.32 -7.84
N VAL A 53 -9.83 -9.03 -7.66
CA VAL A 53 -10.15 -8.48 -6.34
C VAL A 53 -11.54 -8.89 -5.87
N LEU A 54 -11.62 -9.61 -4.75
CA LEU A 54 -12.86 -10.14 -4.16
C LEU A 54 -13.31 -9.27 -2.99
N TYR A 55 -14.13 -8.26 -3.26
CA TYR A 55 -14.56 -7.26 -2.27
C TYR A 55 -15.45 -7.82 -1.14
N ASP A 56 -16.09 -8.95 -1.33
CA ASP A 56 -16.88 -9.61 -0.28
C ASP A 56 -16.02 -10.01 0.92
N ARG A 57 -14.72 -10.23 0.70
CA ARG A 57 -13.76 -10.51 1.77
C ARG A 57 -13.52 -9.33 2.72
N ASP A 58 -13.85 -8.10 2.32
CA ASP A 58 -13.82 -6.93 3.22
C ASP A 58 -14.75 -7.09 4.42
N PHE A 59 -15.89 -7.76 4.25
CA PHE A 59 -16.87 -7.98 5.31
C PHE A 59 -16.45 -9.04 6.34
N GLN A 60 -15.36 -9.75 6.11
CA GLN A 60 -14.79 -10.72 7.05
C GLN A 60 -13.95 -10.08 8.17
N TYR A 61 -13.67 -8.77 8.09
CA TYR A 61 -13.00 -8.04 9.15
C TYR A 61 -13.96 -7.74 10.30
N GLN A 62 -13.52 -8.01 11.53
CA GLN A 62 -14.21 -7.52 12.73
C GLN A 62 -14.09 -5.99 12.82
N TYR A 63 -15.01 -5.38 13.56
CA TYR A 63 -15.10 -3.92 13.67
C TYR A 63 -13.77 -3.25 14.04
N PHE A 64 -13.10 -3.73 15.09
CA PHE A 64 -11.82 -3.16 15.53
C PHE A 64 -10.70 -3.34 14.49
N GLY A 65 -10.59 -4.51 13.88
CA GLY A 65 -9.62 -4.76 12.81
C GLY A 65 -9.85 -3.85 11.62
N PHE A 66 -11.10 -3.70 11.19
CA PHE A 66 -11.45 -2.78 10.11
C PHE A 66 -11.13 -1.32 10.45
N LYS A 67 -11.48 -0.85 11.68
CA LYS A 67 -11.17 0.52 12.13
C LYS A 67 -9.67 0.77 12.22
N THR A 68 -8.89 -0.22 12.60
CA THR A 68 -7.41 -0.13 12.59
C THR A 68 -6.88 0.03 11.17
N LEU A 69 -7.39 -0.75 10.20
CA LEU A 69 -7.01 -0.59 8.79
C LEU A 69 -7.38 0.80 8.27
N GLU A 70 -8.61 1.23 8.46
CA GLU A 70 -9.11 2.55 8.03
C GLU A 70 -8.30 3.70 8.61
N ARG A 71 -7.96 3.62 9.91
CA ARG A 71 -7.24 4.68 10.61
C ARG A 71 -5.77 4.76 10.20
N SER A 72 -5.09 3.62 10.08
CA SER A 72 -3.63 3.56 10.11
C SER A 72 -2.99 2.92 8.88
N TYR A 73 -3.70 2.13 8.07
CA TYR A 73 -3.11 1.32 7.00
C TYR A 73 -3.54 1.72 5.59
N LEU A 74 -4.81 2.05 5.41
CA LEU A 74 -5.34 2.40 4.09
C LEU A 74 -4.81 3.76 3.64
N LEU A 75 -4.38 3.86 2.38
CA LEU A 75 -3.88 5.10 1.81
C LEU A 75 -4.99 6.14 1.69
N LYS A 76 -4.62 7.39 1.93
CA LYS A 76 -5.54 8.52 2.00
C LYS A 76 -5.14 9.63 1.05
N LYS A 77 -6.12 10.33 0.54
CA LYS A 77 -5.96 11.61 -0.15
C LYS A 77 -6.67 12.70 0.64
N ASP A 78 -5.96 13.74 1.02
CA ASP A 78 -6.52 14.88 1.75
C ASP A 78 -7.31 14.45 3.03
N GLY A 79 -6.76 13.47 3.76
CA GLY A 79 -7.36 12.91 4.97
C GLY A 79 -8.49 11.91 4.74
N LYS A 80 -8.97 11.72 3.51
CA LYS A 80 -10.00 10.75 3.15
C LYS A 80 -9.40 9.46 2.63
N VAL A 81 -9.91 8.33 3.08
CA VAL A 81 -9.49 7.00 2.62
C VAL A 81 -9.84 6.83 1.14
N VAL A 82 -8.87 6.38 0.33
CA VAL A 82 -9.05 6.13 -1.11
C VAL A 82 -9.17 4.64 -1.40
N GLU A 83 -8.36 3.82 -0.74
CA GLU A 83 -8.35 2.38 -1.00
C GLU A 83 -9.20 1.59 0.00
N ARG A 84 -9.76 0.46 -0.45
CA ARG A 84 -10.42 -0.54 0.39
C ARG A 84 -9.40 -1.55 0.92
N PRO A 85 -9.71 -2.33 1.97
CA PRO A 85 -8.78 -3.35 2.47
C PRO A 85 -8.30 -4.31 1.38
N GLN A 86 -9.19 -4.83 0.53
CA GLN A 86 -8.79 -5.73 -0.56
C GLN A 86 -7.91 -5.04 -1.60
N GLN A 87 -8.13 -3.75 -1.87
CA GLN A 87 -7.28 -2.97 -2.78
C GLN A 87 -5.89 -2.74 -2.18
N MET A 88 -5.78 -2.51 -0.87
CA MET A 88 -4.51 -2.46 -0.17
C MET A 88 -3.73 -3.77 -0.33
N LEU A 89 -4.37 -4.92 -0.13
CA LEU A 89 -3.72 -6.23 -0.27
C LEU A 89 -3.24 -6.46 -1.71
N MET A 90 -4.04 -6.09 -2.71
CA MET A 90 -3.64 -6.19 -4.12
C MET A 90 -2.48 -5.24 -4.43
N ARG A 91 -2.48 -4.01 -3.93
CA ARG A 91 -1.37 -3.05 -4.06
C ARG A 91 -0.08 -3.61 -3.49
N VAL A 92 -0.15 -4.20 -2.30
CA VAL A 92 1.01 -4.84 -1.66
C VAL A 92 1.54 -6.00 -2.51
N SER A 93 0.67 -6.85 -3.00
CA SER A 93 1.04 -7.99 -3.85
C SER A 93 1.73 -7.56 -5.14
N VAL A 94 1.17 -6.57 -5.84
CA VAL A 94 1.80 -5.98 -7.04
C VAL A 94 3.11 -5.27 -6.68
N GLY A 95 3.17 -4.61 -5.52
CA GLY A 95 4.38 -3.94 -5.02
C GLY A 95 5.56 -4.88 -4.77
N ILE A 96 5.27 -6.14 -4.43
CA ILE A 96 6.28 -7.19 -4.18
C ILE A 96 6.69 -7.88 -5.48
N HIS A 97 5.73 -8.31 -6.29
CA HIS A 97 5.97 -9.13 -7.47
C HIS A 97 6.21 -8.32 -8.76
N GLY A 98 5.85 -7.04 -8.78
CA GLY A 98 6.05 -6.19 -9.94
C GLY A 98 5.31 -6.69 -11.17
N GLU A 99 6.04 -7.07 -12.22
CA GLU A 99 5.49 -7.49 -13.51
C GLU A 99 4.91 -8.92 -13.51
N ASP A 100 5.25 -9.72 -12.50
CA ASP A 100 4.70 -11.07 -12.34
C ASP A 100 3.29 -11.01 -11.75
N ILE A 101 2.32 -10.78 -12.64
CA ILE A 101 0.93 -10.57 -12.26
C ILE A 101 0.29 -11.86 -11.72
N ASP A 102 0.70 -13.04 -12.19
CA ASP A 102 0.16 -14.30 -11.70
C ASP A 102 0.60 -14.56 -10.26
N ALA A 103 1.87 -14.35 -9.93
CA ALA A 103 2.38 -14.41 -8.56
C ALA A 103 1.76 -13.32 -7.67
N ALA A 104 1.50 -12.12 -8.20
CA ALA A 104 0.82 -11.06 -7.45
C ALA A 104 -0.62 -11.46 -7.08
N ILE A 105 -1.37 -12.07 -8.00
CA ILE A 105 -2.74 -12.54 -7.76
C ILE A 105 -2.74 -13.70 -6.75
N GLU A 106 -1.81 -14.64 -6.86
CA GLU A 106 -1.66 -15.74 -5.89
C GLU A 106 -1.39 -15.21 -4.48
N THR A 107 -0.42 -14.30 -4.35
CA THR A 107 -0.10 -13.65 -3.07
C THR A 107 -1.28 -12.88 -2.51
N TYR A 108 -2.00 -12.14 -3.36
CA TYR A 108 -3.23 -11.46 -2.97
C TYR A 108 -4.28 -12.45 -2.43
N ASP A 109 -4.48 -13.57 -3.10
CA ASP A 109 -5.46 -14.57 -2.67
C ASP A 109 -5.13 -15.13 -1.28
N LEU A 110 -3.86 -15.49 -1.03
CA LEU A 110 -3.38 -15.95 0.28
C LEU A 110 -3.53 -14.88 1.38
N LEU A 111 -3.17 -13.62 1.11
CA LEU A 111 -3.32 -12.50 2.03
C LEU A 111 -4.79 -12.23 2.36
N SER A 112 -5.65 -12.23 1.35
CA SER A 112 -7.07 -11.91 1.50
C SER A 112 -7.85 -13.00 2.24
N GLN A 113 -7.38 -14.25 2.20
CA GLN A 113 -7.86 -15.36 3.01
C GLN A 113 -7.29 -15.35 4.44
N LYS A 114 -6.40 -14.42 4.76
CA LYS A 114 -5.73 -14.29 6.08
C LYS A 114 -4.86 -15.49 6.45
N LEU A 115 -4.31 -16.19 5.45
CA LEU A 115 -3.38 -17.30 5.67
C LEU A 115 -2.02 -16.81 6.18
N PHE A 116 -1.63 -15.60 5.78
CA PHE A 116 -0.50 -14.86 6.34
C PHE A 116 -0.72 -13.36 6.21
N THR A 117 0.17 -12.55 6.78
CA THR A 117 0.21 -11.11 6.60
C THR A 117 1.64 -10.62 6.59
N HIS A 118 1.88 -9.48 5.95
CA HIS A 118 3.15 -8.79 6.01
C HIS A 118 3.25 -7.88 7.24
N ALA A 119 4.48 -7.53 7.61
CA ALA A 119 4.74 -6.49 8.62
C ALA A 119 4.21 -5.13 8.16
N SER A 120 3.87 -4.26 9.12
CA SER A 120 3.30 -2.95 8.87
C SER A 120 4.05 -2.11 7.84
N PRO A 121 5.41 -2.04 7.83
CA PRO A 121 6.13 -1.27 6.82
C PRO A 121 5.84 -1.71 5.38
N THR A 122 5.69 -3.02 5.15
CA THR A 122 5.32 -3.55 3.83
C THR A 122 3.91 -3.11 3.44
N LEU A 123 2.95 -3.20 4.36
CA LEU A 123 1.56 -2.81 4.12
C LEU A 123 1.43 -1.31 3.81
N PHE A 124 2.24 -0.46 4.46
CA PHE A 124 2.24 0.99 4.21
C PHE A 124 2.90 1.37 2.90
N ASN A 125 4.06 0.77 2.59
CA ASN A 125 5.00 1.32 1.63
C ASN A 125 5.11 0.54 0.32
N ALA A 126 4.56 -0.67 0.21
CA ALA A 126 4.63 -1.43 -1.03
C ALA A 126 3.94 -0.67 -2.18
N ALA A 127 4.58 -0.64 -3.34
CA ALA A 127 4.23 0.09 -4.55
C ALA A 127 4.33 1.63 -4.44
N THR A 128 4.81 2.19 -3.33
CA THR A 128 5.05 3.63 -3.20
C THR A 128 6.36 4.06 -3.85
N PRO A 129 6.60 5.37 -4.07
CA PRO A 129 7.84 5.87 -4.70
C PRO A 129 9.11 5.58 -3.89
N ARG A 130 9.00 5.40 -2.58
CA ARG A 130 10.13 5.08 -1.68
C ARG A 130 9.76 3.88 -0.83
N PRO A 131 9.79 2.66 -1.39
CA PRO A 131 9.34 1.46 -0.71
C PRO A 131 10.35 1.05 0.35
N GLN A 132 10.02 1.26 1.61
CA GLN A 132 10.74 0.74 2.76
C GLN A 132 9.95 -0.41 3.34
N LEU A 133 10.35 -1.63 3.03
CA LEU A 133 9.56 -2.83 3.34
C LEU A 133 10.03 -3.56 4.59
N SER A 134 11.26 -3.28 5.06
CA SER A 134 11.80 -3.90 6.27
C SER A 134 11.34 -3.16 7.53
N SER A 135 11.03 -3.89 8.57
CA SER A 135 10.63 -3.34 9.86
C SER A 135 11.82 -3.01 10.78
N CYS A 136 12.97 -3.63 10.54
CA CYS A 136 14.18 -3.49 11.35
C CYS A 136 15.42 -3.43 10.49
N PHE A 137 16.41 -2.67 10.94
CA PHE A 137 17.72 -2.54 10.31
C PHE A 137 18.80 -2.78 11.34
N LEU A 138 19.85 -3.53 10.98
CA LEU A 138 21.06 -3.65 11.74
C LEU A 138 22.06 -2.62 11.23
N LEU A 139 22.54 -1.81 12.14
CA LEU A 139 23.52 -0.78 11.87
C LEU A 139 24.78 -1.07 12.68
N THR A 140 25.94 -1.08 12.01
CA THR A 140 27.22 -1.24 12.69
C THR A 140 27.68 0.12 13.23
N MET A 141 27.88 0.20 14.54
CA MET A 141 28.43 1.40 15.15
C MET A 141 29.97 1.41 15.01
N ALA A 142 30.51 2.51 14.50
CA ALA A 142 31.95 2.64 14.30
C ALA A 142 32.71 2.81 15.62
N SER A 143 32.11 3.45 16.63
CA SER A 143 32.69 3.63 17.97
C SER A 143 31.59 3.80 19.01
N ASP A 144 31.84 3.35 20.23
CA ASP A 144 30.97 3.60 21.39
C ASP A 144 31.21 5.02 21.93
N SER A 145 30.68 6.01 21.20
CA SER A 145 30.79 7.43 21.56
C SER A 145 29.55 8.18 21.11
N ILE A 146 29.29 9.31 21.75
CA ILE A 146 28.20 10.23 21.38
C ILE A 146 28.35 10.70 19.93
N GLU A 147 29.60 11.00 19.52
CA GLU A 147 29.90 11.43 18.16
C GLU A 147 29.68 10.30 17.13
N GLY A 148 30.05 9.05 17.46
CA GLY A 148 29.78 7.87 16.62
C GLY A 148 28.27 7.66 16.44
N ASN A 149 27.48 7.84 17.49
CA ASN A 149 26.02 7.75 17.45
C ASN A 149 25.36 8.88 16.63
N LEU A 150 25.93 10.09 16.67
CA LEU A 150 25.40 11.24 15.93
C LEU A 150 25.72 11.18 14.42
N ARG A 151 26.89 10.69 14.04
CA ARG A 151 27.26 10.48 12.62
C ARG A 151 26.33 9.47 11.92
N PHE A 152 25.75 8.58 12.68
CA PHE A 152 24.79 7.60 12.20
C PHE A 152 23.46 8.21 11.72
N LYS A 153 23.05 9.35 12.29
CA LYS A 153 21.83 10.06 11.90
C LYS A 153 21.99 10.89 10.62
N ALA A 154 23.20 11.03 10.10
CA ALA A 154 23.52 11.91 8.98
C ALA A 154 23.69 11.17 7.63
N GLN A 155 23.57 9.83 7.61
CA GLN A 155 23.56 9.00 6.40
C GLN A 155 22.13 8.52 6.07
#